data_9ef2dc81d0f671869aedf62c1310a0c0
#
_entry.id   9ef2dc81d0f671869aedf62c1310a0c0
#
_cell.length_a   1.000
_cell.length_b   1.000
_cell.length_c   1.000
_cell.angle_alpha   90.00
_cell.angle_beta   90.00
_cell.angle_gamma   90.00
#
_symmetry.space_group_name_H-M   'P 1'
#
loop_
_entity.id
_entity.type
_entity.pdbx_description
1 polymer ?
#
loop_
_entity_poly.entity_id
_entity_poly.type
_entity_poly.pdbx_seq_one_letter_code
_entity_poly.pdbx_strand_id
1 'polypeptide(L)'
;MLVVSDVHGAFDALAAVVATGETVLVLGDLVNLVDYRTNVGIIPDVVGVDLVAAIVALRDRSRADDADRLWRERTAELDIDVRAEVGRRMLTEYEEMREALAGGHVYITHGNVDDPAMLRSHLPDGSTYVDAGVVEIEGERFGFVGGGVPRIGSRGEVADDAMRRKLASLGE
;
A
#
# COMPACT_ATOMS: atom_id res chain seq x y z
N MET A 1 -5.47 -19.09 -12.02
CA MET A 1 -5.07 -18.18 -10.91
C MET A 1 -4.03 -17.16 -11.39
N LEU A 2 -4.16 -15.91 -11.02
CA LEU A 2 -3.25 -14.80 -11.36
C LEU A 2 -2.69 -14.17 -10.09
N VAL A 3 -1.45 -13.65 -10.15
CA VAL A 3 -0.80 -12.95 -9.03
C VAL A 3 -0.46 -11.54 -9.47
N VAL A 4 -0.86 -10.55 -8.67
CA VAL A 4 -0.64 -9.11 -8.92
C VAL A 4 0.00 -8.49 -7.71
N SER A 5 0.94 -7.58 -7.91
CA SER A 5 1.64 -6.82 -6.87
C SER A 5 1.90 -5.39 -7.36
N ASP A 6 2.16 -4.47 -6.44
CA ASP A 6 2.58 -3.11 -6.77
C ASP A 6 1.61 -2.38 -7.73
N VAL A 7 0.33 -2.38 -7.38
CA VAL A 7 -0.76 -1.81 -8.20
C VAL A 7 -0.64 -0.29 -8.33
N HIS A 8 -0.29 0.40 -7.22
CA HIS A 8 -0.03 1.84 -7.19
C HIS A 8 -1.04 2.68 -7.97
N GLY A 9 -2.35 2.50 -7.71
CA GLY A 9 -3.43 3.24 -8.35
C GLY A 9 -3.78 2.79 -9.77
N ALA A 10 -3.14 1.74 -10.33
CA ALA A 10 -3.48 1.21 -11.67
C ALA A 10 -4.76 0.34 -11.63
N PHE A 11 -5.86 0.91 -11.10
CA PHE A 11 -7.09 0.16 -10.86
C PHE A 11 -7.81 -0.27 -12.13
N ASP A 12 -7.69 0.47 -13.23
CA ASP A 12 -8.21 0.01 -14.54
C ASP A 12 -7.54 -1.30 -14.99
N ALA A 13 -6.22 -1.42 -14.79
CA ALA A 13 -5.48 -2.65 -15.10
C ALA A 13 -5.88 -3.78 -14.14
N LEU A 14 -6.05 -3.48 -12.85
CA LEU A 14 -6.52 -4.45 -11.86
C LEU A 14 -7.93 -4.96 -12.21
N ALA A 15 -8.84 -4.07 -12.59
CA ALA A 15 -10.20 -4.44 -13.04
C ALA A 15 -10.17 -5.36 -14.27
N ALA A 16 -9.28 -5.09 -15.23
CA ALA A 16 -9.10 -5.97 -16.40
C ALA A 16 -8.61 -7.37 -16.02
N VAL A 17 -7.72 -7.48 -15.03
CA VAL A 17 -7.27 -8.77 -14.47
C VAL A 17 -8.43 -9.49 -13.79
N VAL A 18 -9.21 -8.82 -12.96
CA VAL A 18 -10.36 -9.38 -12.25
C VAL A 18 -11.43 -9.85 -13.24
N ALA A 19 -11.66 -9.11 -14.32
CA ALA A 19 -12.64 -9.45 -15.37
C ALA A 19 -12.31 -10.74 -16.13
N THR A 20 -11.11 -11.33 -15.97
CA THR A 20 -10.79 -12.66 -16.52
C THR A 20 -11.61 -13.80 -15.90
N GLY A 21 -12.17 -13.56 -14.70
CA GLY A 21 -12.90 -14.57 -13.92
C GLY A 21 -12.01 -15.59 -13.21
N GLU A 22 -10.68 -15.42 -13.29
CA GLU A 22 -9.75 -16.26 -12.55
C GLU A 22 -9.64 -15.80 -11.07
N THR A 23 -9.21 -16.72 -10.19
CA THR A 23 -8.81 -16.35 -8.83
C THR A 23 -7.59 -15.43 -8.87
N VAL A 24 -7.65 -14.29 -8.20
CA VAL A 24 -6.58 -13.29 -8.18
C VAL A 24 -5.96 -13.19 -6.78
N LEU A 25 -4.64 -13.30 -6.71
CA LEU A 25 -3.87 -13.00 -5.49
C LEU A 25 -3.25 -11.61 -5.61
N VAL A 26 -3.63 -10.69 -4.72
CA VAL A 26 -3.11 -9.31 -4.69
C VAL A 26 -2.17 -9.15 -3.50
N LEU A 27 -0.90 -8.86 -3.79
CA LEU A 27 0.17 -8.85 -2.79
C LEU A 27 0.46 -7.47 -2.18
N GLY A 28 -0.48 -6.53 -2.32
CA GLY A 28 -0.41 -5.21 -1.71
C GLY A 28 0.20 -4.13 -2.60
N ASP A 29 0.57 -3.03 -1.95
CA ASP A 29 0.99 -1.75 -2.55
C ASP A 29 -0.06 -1.25 -3.56
N LEU A 30 -1.29 -1.09 -3.04
CA LEU A 30 -2.47 -0.72 -3.81
C LEU A 30 -2.53 0.76 -4.10
N VAL A 31 -2.31 1.58 -3.06
CA VAL A 31 -2.39 3.03 -3.18
C VAL A 31 -1.10 3.63 -3.74
N ASN A 32 -1.24 4.68 -4.56
CA ASN A 32 -0.10 5.41 -5.09
C ASN A 32 0.31 6.55 -4.14
N LEU A 33 0.94 6.21 -3.00
CA LEU A 33 1.43 7.24 -2.09
C LEU A 33 2.49 8.12 -2.74
N VAL A 34 3.49 7.52 -3.37
CA VAL A 34 4.54 8.21 -4.11
C VAL A 34 5.31 7.23 -5.02
N ASP A 35 5.38 7.53 -6.29
CA ASP A 35 6.36 6.93 -7.19
C ASP A 35 7.64 7.78 -7.17
N TYR A 36 8.70 7.27 -6.57
CA TYR A 36 9.97 7.96 -6.42
C TYR A 36 10.74 8.19 -7.73
N ARG A 37 10.34 7.55 -8.83
CA ARG A 37 10.96 7.75 -10.15
C ARG A 37 10.35 8.94 -10.88
N THR A 38 9.05 9.11 -10.74
CA THR A 38 8.28 10.14 -11.44
C THR A 38 7.86 11.30 -10.54
N ASN A 39 7.97 11.12 -9.21
CA ASN A 39 7.44 12.01 -8.18
C ASN A 39 5.92 12.27 -8.36
N VAL A 40 5.19 11.25 -8.77
CA VAL A 40 3.72 11.28 -8.90
C VAL A 40 3.10 10.50 -7.75
N GLY A 41 1.91 10.90 -7.29
CA GLY A 41 1.15 10.21 -6.26
C GLY A 41 0.54 11.16 -5.24
N ILE A 42 -0.13 10.60 -4.25
CA ILE A 42 -0.88 11.35 -3.23
C ILE A 42 0.00 12.36 -2.49
N ILE A 43 1.19 11.95 -2.05
CA ILE A 43 2.08 12.84 -1.27
C ILE A 43 2.55 14.02 -2.11
N PRO A 44 3.13 13.84 -3.32
CA PRO A 44 3.52 14.96 -4.18
C PRO A 44 2.38 15.91 -4.52
N ASP A 45 1.18 15.39 -4.69
CA ASP A 45 -0.01 16.20 -4.98
C ASP A 45 -0.46 17.07 -3.81
N VAL A 46 -0.18 16.63 -2.57
CA VAL A 46 -0.55 17.36 -1.35
C VAL A 46 0.51 18.38 -0.95
N VAL A 47 1.80 17.99 -0.97
CA VAL A 47 2.88 18.82 -0.43
C VAL A 47 3.76 19.46 -1.50
N GLY A 48 3.55 19.11 -2.76
CA GLY A 48 4.32 19.59 -3.90
C GLY A 48 5.48 18.66 -4.28
N VAL A 49 5.69 18.52 -5.60
CA VAL A 49 6.73 17.67 -6.20
C VAL A 49 8.14 18.07 -5.76
N ASP A 50 8.42 19.38 -5.63
CA ASP A 50 9.74 19.89 -5.27
C ASP A 50 10.16 19.45 -3.87
N LEU A 51 9.22 19.44 -2.90
CA LEU A 51 9.51 18.95 -1.55
C LEU A 51 9.83 17.47 -1.56
N VAL A 52 9.04 16.67 -2.28
CA VAL A 52 9.29 15.22 -2.38
C VAL A 52 10.64 14.94 -3.02
N ALA A 53 10.98 15.60 -4.12
CA ALA A 53 12.27 15.45 -4.78
C ALA A 53 13.45 15.82 -3.86
N ALA A 54 13.32 16.89 -3.07
CA ALA A 54 14.34 17.28 -2.09
C ALA A 54 14.51 16.25 -0.97
N ILE A 55 13.41 15.69 -0.46
CA ILE A 55 13.40 14.62 0.55
C ILE A 55 14.11 13.36 0.01
N VAL A 56 13.76 12.93 -1.21
CA VAL A 56 14.40 11.77 -1.88
C VAL A 56 15.91 12.00 -2.01
N ALA A 57 16.32 13.16 -2.51
CA ALA A 57 17.74 13.50 -2.68
C ALA A 57 18.53 13.51 -1.36
N LEU A 58 17.90 13.88 -0.24
CA LEU A 58 18.52 13.80 1.08
C LEU A 58 18.65 12.36 1.57
N ARG A 59 17.62 11.55 1.40
CA ARG A 59 17.63 10.13 1.79
C ARG A 59 18.66 9.32 1.01
N ASP A 60 18.79 9.56 -0.29
CA ASP A 60 19.79 8.92 -1.14
C ASP A 60 21.24 9.22 -0.69
N ARG A 61 21.44 10.35 -0.05
CA ARG A 61 22.73 10.76 0.56
C ARG A 61 22.87 10.32 2.02
N SER A 62 22.01 9.43 2.52
CA SER A 62 21.98 8.97 3.91
C SER A 62 21.78 10.09 4.94
N ARG A 63 21.08 11.17 4.56
CA ARG A 63 20.78 12.35 5.40
C ARG A 63 19.32 12.29 5.87
N ALA A 64 18.94 11.21 6.52
CA ALA A 64 17.54 11.00 6.96
C ALA A 64 17.05 12.09 7.94
N ASP A 65 17.87 12.50 8.92
CA ASP A 65 17.50 13.54 9.88
C ASP A 65 17.24 14.90 9.20
N ASP A 66 18.00 15.22 8.16
CA ASP A 66 17.79 16.44 7.38
C ASP A 66 16.51 16.35 6.53
N ALA A 67 16.21 15.19 5.99
CA ALA A 67 14.96 14.94 5.27
C ALA A 67 13.76 15.12 6.21
N ASP A 68 13.81 14.56 7.41
CA ASP A 68 12.74 14.66 8.40
C ASP A 68 12.57 16.09 8.93
N ARG A 69 13.67 16.83 9.06
CA ARG A 69 13.61 18.26 9.42
C ARG A 69 12.95 19.08 8.31
N LEU A 70 13.40 18.90 7.07
CA LEU A 70 12.85 19.60 5.91
C LEU A 70 11.36 19.31 5.74
N TRP A 71 10.95 18.05 5.90
CA TRP A 71 9.54 17.66 5.87
C TRP A 71 8.72 18.44 6.89
N ARG A 72 9.14 18.45 8.17
CA ARG A 72 8.42 19.13 9.24
C ARG A 72 8.33 20.64 9.02
N GLU A 73 9.43 21.28 8.60
CA GLU A 73 9.48 22.73 8.35
C GLU A 73 8.53 23.10 7.21
N ARG A 74 8.61 22.40 6.08
CA ARG A 74 7.83 22.72 4.88
C ARG A 74 6.34 22.36 5.02
N THR A 75 6.00 21.27 5.70
CA THR A 75 4.59 20.94 5.93
C THR A 75 3.93 21.83 6.96
N ALA A 76 4.69 22.41 7.91
CA ALA A 76 4.17 23.40 8.84
C ALA A 76 3.83 24.75 8.19
N GLU A 77 4.40 25.06 7.02
CA GLU A 77 4.10 26.27 6.25
C GLU A 77 2.80 26.16 5.42
N LEU A 78 2.28 24.94 5.27
CA LEU A 78 1.06 24.70 4.52
C LEU A 78 -0.17 24.99 5.40
N ASP A 79 -1.15 25.70 4.84
CA ASP A 79 -2.42 26.02 5.53
C ASP A 79 -3.42 24.83 5.38
N ILE A 80 -2.92 23.60 5.59
CA ILE A 80 -3.70 22.38 5.54
C ILE A 80 -3.19 21.37 6.57
N ASP A 81 -4.07 20.51 7.05
CA ASP A 81 -3.66 19.28 7.73
C ASP A 81 -3.23 18.23 6.69
N VAL A 82 -1.93 18.17 6.41
CA VAL A 82 -1.33 17.26 5.43
C VAL A 82 -1.72 15.80 5.69
N ARG A 83 -1.77 15.39 6.97
CA ARG A 83 -2.11 14.01 7.33
C ARG A 83 -3.58 13.68 7.01
N ALA A 84 -4.48 14.60 7.34
CA ALA A 84 -5.90 14.44 7.03
C ALA A 84 -6.15 14.43 5.51
N GLU A 85 -5.46 15.31 4.77
CA GLU A 85 -5.62 15.38 3.30
C GLU A 85 -5.06 14.13 2.60
N VAL A 86 -3.89 13.63 3.01
CA VAL A 86 -3.36 12.35 2.51
C VAL A 86 -4.33 11.20 2.82
N GLY A 87 -4.84 11.14 4.06
CA GLY A 87 -5.81 10.12 4.44
C GLY A 87 -7.09 10.15 3.60
N ARG A 88 -7.61 11.36 3.30
CA ARG A 88 -8.79 11.53 2.46
C ARG A 88 -8.55 11.03 1.02
N ARG A 89 -7.40 11.32 0.44
CA ARG A 89 -7.04 10.84 -0.91
C ARG A 89 -6.82 9.34 -0.95
N MET A 90 -6.22 8.76 0.10
CA MET A 90 -6.12 7.30 0.22
C MET A 90 -7.50 6.64 0.26
N LEU A 91 -8.48 7.24 0.96
CA LEU A 91 -9.85 6.73 0.94
C LEU A 91 -10.43 6.68 -0.46
N THR A 92 -10.25 7.74 -1.26
CA THR A 92 -10.70 7.76 -2.66
C THR A 92 -10.07 6.62 -3.47
N GLU A 93 -8.75 6.40 -3.34
CA GLU A 93 -8.10 5.28 -4.04
C GLU A 93 -8.59 3.90 -3.55
N TYR A 94 -8.92 3.74 -2.26
CA TYR A 94 -9.53 2.49 -1.78
C TYR A 94 -10.99 2.31 -2.26
N GLU A 95 -11.73 3.36 -2.51
CA GLU A 95 -13.05 3.29 -3.18
C GLU A 95 -12.90 2.84 -4.64
N GLU A 96 -11.94 3.39 -5.39
CA GLU A 96 -11.60 2.96 -6.76
C GLU A 96 -11.12 1.49 -6.79
N MET A 97 -10.26 1.09 -5.85
CA MET A 97 -9.85 -0.30 -5.68
C MET A 97 -11.06 -1.22 -5.46
N ARG A 98 -12.00 -0.82 -4.58
CA ARG A 98 -13.21 -1.59 -4.32
C ARG A 98 -14.02 -1.83 -5.59
N GLU A 99 -14.16 -0.81 -6.44
CA GLU A 99 -14.83 -0.93 -7.72
C GLU A 99 -14.08 -1.89 -8.66
N ALA A 100 -12.75 -1.77 -8.74
CA ALA A 100 -11.90 -2.62 -9.56
C ALA A 100 -11.93 -4.10 -9.16
N LEU A 101 -12.10 -4.40 -7.87
CA LEU A 101 -12.17 -5.76 -7.35
C LEU A 101 -13.60 -6.35 -7.37
N ALA A 102 -14.63 -5.55 -7.69
CA ALA A 102 -16.03 -5.96 -7.60
C ALA A 102 -16.35 -7.16 -8.50
N GLY A 103 -17.00 -8.16 -7.92
CA GLY A 103 -17.39 -9.40 -8.63
C GLY A 103 -16.24 -10.39 -8.83
N GLY A 104 -15.03 -10.08 -8.38
CA GLY A 104 -13.88 -10.97 -8.44
C GLY A 104 -13.82 -11.97 -7.29
N HIS A 105 -13.05 -13.05 -7.49
CA HIS A 105 -12.63 -13.96 -6.43
C HIS A 105 -11.18 -13.64 -6.06
N VAL A 106 -11.00 -12.84 -5.00
CA VAL A 106 -9.73 -12.18 -4.69
C VAL A 106 -9.24 -12.55 -3.29
N TYR A 107 -7.98 -12.97 -3.18
CA TYR A 107 -7.24 -13.03 -1.93
C TYR A 107 -6.24 -11.90 -1.90
N ILE A 108 -6.24 -11.12 -0.83
CA ILE A 108 -5.47 -9.88 -0.77
C ILE A 108 -4.74 -9.73 0.57
N THR A 109 -3.52 -9.25 0.50
CA THR A 109 -2.77 -8.76 1.66
C THR A 109 -2.35 -7.30 1.41
N HIS A 110 -1.81 -6.64 2.44
CA HIS A 110 -1.33 -5.27 2.32
C HIS A 110 0.18 -5.23 2.05
N GLY A 111 0.62 -4.22 1.31
CA GLY A 111 2.01 -3.86 1.16
C GLY A 111 2.46 -2.82 2.19
N ASN A 112 3.64 -2.25 1.99
CA ASN A 112 4.18 -1.25 2.93
C ASN A 112 3.49 0.13 2.81
N VAL A 113 2.94 0.49 1.65
CA VAL A 113 2.27 1.79 1.46
C VAL A 113 0.79 1.79 1.88
N ASP A 114 0.19 0.62 2.05
CA ASP A 114 -1.21 0.48 2.40
C ASP A 114 -1.50 0.82 3.87
N ASP A 115 -2.74 1.22 4.16
CA ASP A 115 -3.30 1.20 5.50
C ASP A 115 -4.14 -0.08 5.66
N PRO A 116 -3.71 -1.07 6.46
CA PRO A 116 -4.42 -2.35 6.58
C PRO A 116 -5.85 -2.22 7.09
N ALA A 117 -6.14 -1.20 7.91
CA ALA A 117 -7.50 -0.98 8.42
C ALA A 117 -8.41 -0.39 7.33
N MET A 118 -7.92 0.59 6.58
CA MET A 118 -8.65 1.15 5.44
C MET A 118 -8.88 0.09 4.36
N LEU A 119 -7.83 -0.64 3.97
CA LEU A 119 -7.94 -1.72 3.00
C LEU A 119 -9.05 -2.70 3.36
N ARG A 120 -9.02 -3.24 4.59
CA ARG A 120 -10.01 -4.22 5.04
C ARG A 120 -11.44 -3.69 5.05
N SER A 121 -11.64 -2.41 5.37
CA SER A 121 -12.97 -1.79 5.40
C SER A 121 -13.55 -1.48 4.02
N HIS A 122 -12.72 -1.49 2.97
CA HIS A 122 -13.13 -1.21 1.59
C HIS A 122 -13.14 -2.43 0.67
N LEU A 123 -12.90 -3.63 1.21
CA LEU A 123 -12.98 -4.83 0.38
C LEU A 123 -14.42 -5.11 -0.05
N PRO A 124 -14.66 -5.40 -1.34
CA PRO A 124 -15.98 -5.84 -1.81
C PRO A 124 -16.26 -7.29 -1.41
N ASP A 125 -17.53 -7.69 -1.52
CA ASP A 125 -17.93 -9.08 -1.37
C ASP A 125 -17.16 -9.96 -2.36
N GLY A 126 -16.77 -11.17 -1.94
CA GLY A 126 -15.94 -12.09 -2.74
C GLY A 126 -14.44 -11.91 -2.54
N SER A 127 -14.01 -10.85 -1.84
CA SER A 127 -12.60 -10.65 -1.49
C SER A 127 -12.30 -11.17 -0.08
N THR A 128 -11.15 -11.81 0.07
CA THR A 128 -10.65 -12.34 1.35
C THR A 128 -9.31 -11.67 1.70
N TYR A 129 -9.30 -10.90 2.79
CA TYR A 129 -8.05 -10.36 3.33
C TYR A 129 -7.34 -11.43 4.16
N VAL A 130 -6.04 -11.62 3.87
CA VAL A 130 -5.19 -12.57 4.60
C VAL A 130 -3.91 -11.88 5.01
N ASP A 131 -3.57 -11.96 6.30
CA ASP A 131 -2.29 -11.49 6.84
C ASP A 131 -1.83 -12.42 7.95
N ALA A 132 -0.58 -12.89 7.87
CA ALA A 132 -0.01 -13.90 8.76
C ALA A 132 -0.87 -15.16 8.85
N GLY A 133 -1.34 -15.65 7.70
CA GLY A 133 -2.23 -16.80 7.62
C GLY A 133 -1.98 -17.67 6.40
N VAL A 134 -2.46 -18.92 6.46
CA VAL A 134 -2.43 -19.88 5.38
C VAL A 134 -3.85 -20.14 4.92
N VAL A 135 -4.08 -20.11 3.62
CA VAL A 135 -5.37 -20.43 2.99
C VAL A 135 -5.17 -21.49 1.92
N GLU A 136 -6.18 -22.32 1.71
CA GLU A 136 -6.23 -23.27 0.61
C GLU A 136 -6.96 -22.62 -0.57
N ILE A 137 -6.32 -22.61 -1.74
CA ILE A 137 -6.85 -22.01 -2.96
C ILE A 137 -6.63 -23.03 -4.07
N GLU A 138 -7.70 -23.47 -4.72
CA GLU A 138 -7.65 -24.44 -5.82
C GLU A 138 -6.89 -25.75 -5.47
N GLY A 139 -6.95 -26.17 -4.19
CA GLY A 139 -6.28 -27.37 -3.68
C GLY A 139 -4.82 -27.18 -3.26
N GLU A 140 -4.27 -25.97 -3.38
CA GLU A 140 -2.91 -25.65 -2.98
C GLU A 140 -2.92 -24.71 -1.75
N ARG A 141 -1.88 -24.82 -0.91
CA ARG A 141 -1.75 -24.01 0.30
C ARG A 141 -0.89 -22.76 0.06
N PHE A 142 -1.46 -21.59 0.34
CA PHE A 142 -0.80 -20.29 0.20
C PHE A 142 -0.64 -19.61 1.55
N GLY A 143 0.60 -19.28 1.91
CA GLY A 143 0.90 -18.46 3.08
C GLY A 143 1.00 -16.98 2.70
N PHE A 144 0.23 -16.11 3.38
CA PHE A 144 0.26 -14.66 3.16
C PHE A 144 0.90 -13.95 4.36
N VAL A 145 1.82 -13.04 4.07
CA VAL A 145 2.38 -12.11 5.04
C VAL A 145 2.36 -10.71 4.46
N GLY A 146 1.52 -9.87 5.04
CA GLY A 146 1.40 -8.48 4.62
C GLY A 146 2.39 -7.55 5.31
N GLY A 147 2.63 -6.40 4.66
CA GLY A 147 3.50 -5.34 5.11
C GLY A 147 4.88 -5.36 4.49
N GLY A 148 5.66 -4.36 4.83
CA GLY A 148 7.06 -4.25 4.42
C GLY A 148 7.92 -3.67 5.53
N VAL A 149 9.23 -3.67 5.35
CA VAL A 149 10.18 -3.12 6.32
C VAL A 149 10.00 -1.60 6.47
N PRO A 150 10.22 -1.04 7.67
CA PRO A 150 10.08 0.39 7.92
C PRO A 150 11.00 1.24 7.03
N ARG A 151 10.43 2.16 6.25
CA ARG A 151 11.16 3.11 5.38
C ARG A 151 10.57 4.51 5.36
N ILE A 152 9.26 4.65 5.36
CA ILE A 152 8.55 5.92 5.14
C ILE A 152 7.60 6.29 6.27
N GLY A 153 7.40 5.41 7.26
CA GLY A 153 6.50 5.64 8.38
C GLY A 153 5.01 5.41 8.04
N SER A 154 4.72 4.61 7.01
CA SER A 154 3.36 4.22 6.66
C SER A 154 2.78 3.17 7.62
N ARG A 155 1.46 3.01 7.62
CA ARG A 155 0.78 2.06 8.51
C ARG A 155 0.94 0.60 8.08
N GLY A 156 1.30 0.36 6.82
CA GLY A 156 1.60 -0.97 6.29
C GLY A 156 3.00 -1.47 6.62
N GLU A 157 3.84 -0.62 7.23
CA GLU A 157 5.18 -1.04 7.63
C GLU A 157 5.16 -1.87 8.91
N VAL A 158 5.99 -2.90 8.95
CA VAL A 158 6.07 -3.89 10.02
C VAL A 158 7.51 -4.00 10.50
N ALA A 159 7.75 -3.84 11.81
CA ALA A 159 9.07 -4.01 12.40
C ALA A 159 9.61 -5.43 12.19
N ASP A 160 10.92 -5.58 12.08
CA ASP A 160 11.59 -6.85 11.76
C ASP A 160 11.17 -8.01 12.66
N ASP A 161 11.07 -7.78 13.97
CA ASP A 161 10.66 -8.79 14.94
C ASP A 161 9.19 -9.21 14.75
N ALA A 162 8.30 -8.28 14.39
CA ALA A 162 6.91 -8.56 14.08
C ALA A 162 6.79 -9.32 12.74
N MET A 163 7.58 -8.95 11.72
CA MET A 163 7.64 -9.65 10.45
C MET A 163 8.13 -11.10 10.64
N ARG A 164 9.16 -11.32 11.47
CA ARG A 164 9.63 -12.67 11.81
C ARG A 164 8.54 -13.51 12.50
N ARG A 165 7.75 -12.92 13.41
CA ARG A 165 6.63 -13.63 14.05
C ARG A 165 5.55 -14.02 13.03
N LYS A 166 5.18 -13.10 12.12
CA LYS A 166 4.23 -13.41 11.04
C LYS A 166 4.72 -14.58 10.17
N LEU A 167 5.99 -14.57 9.77
CA LEU A 167 6.56 -15.66 8.97
C LEU A 167 6.59 -16.99 9.74
N ALA A 168 6.91 -16.97 11.03
CA ALA A 168 6.94 -18.18 11.85
C ALA A 168 5.54 -18.81 11.99
N SER A 169 4.49 -18.01 12.09
CA SER A 169 3.11 -18.51 12.20
C SER A 169 2.60 -19.23 10.96
N LEU A 170 3.25 -19.12 9.81
CA LEU A 170 2.88 -19.85 8.59
C LEU A 170 3.31 -21.32 8.62
N GLY A 171 4.23 -21.71 9.51
CA GLY A 171 4.77 -23.05 9.62
C GLY A 171 4.05 -23.95 10.64
N GLU A 172 3.08 -23.39 11.35
CA GLU A 172 2.25 -24.12 12.32
C GLU A 172 0.97 -24.63 11.66
#